data_5ffa5818c5a44004030d2a04e237a1b3
#
_entry.id   5ffa5818c5a44004030d2a04e237a1b3
#
_cell.length_a   1.000
_cell.length_b   1.000
_cell.length_c   1.000
_cell.angle_alpha   90.00
_cell.angle_beta   90.00
_cell.angle_gamma   90.00
#
_symmetry.space_group_name_H-M   'P 1'
#
loop_
_entity.id
_entity.type
_entity.pdbx_description
1 polymer ?
#
loop_
_entity_poly.entity_id
_entity_poly.type
_entity_poly.pdbx_seq_one_letter_code
_entity_poly.pdbx_strand_id
1 'polypeptide(L)'
;TWSEQNIVQPLKTLMADDPDYSFDILEARYAIEASTAWHAAMRATPGEKEKIQLCFEATLSEDPDLASQADVRFHLAIAEASHNIVLLQTMRGFFDVLQSSVKHSRQRMYLVPPVFSQLTEQHQAVIDAIFVGDADGARKAMMAHLSFVHTTMKRFDEDQARHARITRLPGDHNEHSREKNA
;
A
#
# COMPACT_ATOMS: atom_id res chain seq x y z
N THR A 1 -18.67 11.11 10.20
CA THR A 1 -19.12 9.70 10.22
C THR A 1 -18.53 8.96 11.42
N TRP A 2 -19.17 7.89 11.89
CA TRP A 2 -18.75 7.16 13.10
C TRP A 2 -17.29 6.64 13.02
N SER A 3 -16.84 6.18 11.86
CA SER A 3 -15.48 5.70 11.62
C SER A 3 -14.44 6.82 11.70
N GLU A 4 -14.77 8.02 11.23
CA GLU A 4 -13.85 9.15 11.17
C GLU A 4 -13.42 9.64 12.55
N GLN A 5 -14.35 9.76 13.49
CA GLN A 5 -14.08 10.24 14.84
C GLN A 5 -13.48 9.16 15.76
N ASN A 6 -13.88 7.90 15.60
CA ASN A 6 -13.54 6.84 16.55
C ASN A 6 -12.36 5.96 16.14
N ILE A 7 -12.00 5.93 14.86
CA ILE A 7 -10.88 5.12 14.34
C ILE A 7 -9.85 6.00 13.65
N VAL A 8 -10.28 6.78 12.65
CA VAL A 8 -9.36 7.51 11.76
C VAL A 8 -8.60 8.60 12.50
N GLN A 9 -9.28 9.45 13.28
CA GLN A 9 -8.63 10.57 13.99
C GLN A 9 -7.61 10.10 15.04
N PRO A 10 -7.91 9.12 15.92
CA PRO A 10 -6.92 8.59 16.85
C PRO A 10 -5.70 8.01 16.14
N LEU A 11 -5.88 7.25 15.05
CA LEU A 11 -4.77 6.70 14.29
C LEU A 11 -3.94 7.78 13.59
N LYS A 12 -4.56 8.81 13.00
CA LYS A 12 -3.85 9.96 12.43
C LYS A 12 -2.99 10.68 13.46
N THR A 13 -3.49 10.83 14.68
CA THR A 13 -2.75 11.46 15.77
C THR A 13 -1.52 10.63 16.15
N LEU A 14 -1.68 9.31 16.33
CA LEU A 14 -0.57 8.41 16.62
C LEU A 14 0.51 8.46 15.53
N MET A 15 0.13 8.43 14.27
CA MET A 15 1.07 8.47 13.14
C MET A 15 1.76 9.83 12.96
N ALA A 16 1.16 10.91 13.44
CA ALA A 16 1.81 12.23 13.47
C ALA A 16 2.94 12.27 14.51
N ASP A 17 2.79 11.52 15.60
CA ASP A 17 3.79 11.43 16.66
C ASP A 17 4.95 10.47 16.31
N ASP A 18 4.63 9.36 15.60
CA ASP A 18 5.62 8.37 15.18
C ASP A 18 5.24 7.74 13.82
N PRO A 19 6.01 8.02 12.75
CA PRO A 19 5.77 7.46 11.42
C PRO A 19 5.82 5.93 11.35
N ASP A 20 6.51 5.25 12.31
CA ASP A 20 6.65 3.79 12.32
C ASP A 20 5.30 3.08 12.56
N TYR A 21 4.31 3.75 13.17
CA TYR A 21 2.94 3.22 13.27
C TYR A 21 2.28 2.94 11.90
N SER A 22 2.81 3.50 10.81
CA SER A 22 2.37 3.16 9.46
C SER A 22 2.58 1.67 9.14
N PHE A 23 3.63 1.05 9.68
CA PHE A 23 3.90 -0.38 9.51
C PHE A 23 2.93 -1.24 10.32
N ASP A 24 2.50 -0.79 11.49
CA ASP A 24 1.47 -1.47 12.28
C ASP A 24 0.13 -1.50 11.54
N ILE A 25 -0.21 -0.42 10.83
CA ILE A 25 -1.41 -0.39 9.97
C ILE A 25 -1.27 -1.34 8.78
N LEU A 26 -0.10 -1.44 8.16
CA LEU A 26 0.15 -2.39 7.09
C LEU A 26 0.02 -3.84 7.58
N GLU A 27 0.47 -4.13 8.81
CA GLU A 27 0.31 -5.44 9.44
C GLU A 27 -1.17 -5.75 9.73
N ALA A 28 -1.94 -4.77 10.22
CA ALA A 28 -3.38 -4.90 10.41
C ALA A 28 -4.12 -5.12 9.09
N ARG A 29 -3.73 -4.42 8.02
CA ARG A 29 -4.24 -4.66 6.67
C ARG A 29 -4.01 -6.09 6.21
N TYR A 30 -2.83 -6.64 6.44
CA TYR A 30 -2.50 -8.02 6.10
C TYR A 30 -3.51 -9.02 6.68
N ALA A 31 -3.87 -8.89 7.96
CA ALA A 31 -4.85 -9.74 8.61
C ALA A 31 -6.27 -9.56 8.05
N ILE A 32 -6.69 -8.32 7.81
CA ILE A 32 -8.05 -7.98 7.40
C ILE A 32 -8.27 -8.27 5.92
N GLU A 33 -7.35 -7.87 5.06
CA GLU A 33 -7.50 -8.03 3.61
C GLU A 33 -7.40 -9.49 3.16
N ALA A 34 -6.60 -10.31 3.82
CA ALA A 34 -6.62 -11.74 3.61
C ALA A 34 -8.02 -12.35 3.89
N SER A 35 -8.70 -11.82 4.91
CA SER A 35 -10.08 -12.24 5.23
C SER A 35 -11.11 -11.71 4.23
N THR A 36 -10.97 -10.44 3.79
CA THR A 36 -11.88 -9.89 2.77
C THR A 36 -11.76 -10.62 1.44
N ALA A 37 -10.56 -10.97 0.98
CA ALA A 37 -10.33 -11.72 -0.25
C ALA A 37 -10.95 -13.12 -0.16
N TRP A 38 -10.79 -13.79 0.98
CA TRP A 38 -11.39 -15.11 1.23
C TRP A 38 -12.92 -15.06 1.14
N HIS A 39 -13.55 -14.08 1.78
CA HIS A 39 -14.99 -13.89 1.72
C HIS A 39 -15.48 -13.47 0.33
N ALA A 40 -14.75 -12.60 -0.36
CA ALA A 40 -15.09 -12.16 -1.71
C ALA A 40 -15.12 -13.34 -2.69
N ALA A 41 -14.16 -14.27 -2.61
CA ALA A 41 -14.16 -15.47 -3.44
C ALA A 41 -15.44 -16.30 -3.31
N MET A 42 -16.03 -16.32 -2.11
CA MET A 42 -17.26 -17.08 -1.86
C MET A 42 -18.56 -16.31 -2.13
N ARG A 43 -18.52 -14.98 -2.12
CA ARG A 43 -19.74 -14.15 -2.05
C ARG A 43 -19.90 -13.17 -3.20
N ALA A 44 -18.81 -12.85 -3.91
CA ALA A 44 -18.83 -11.85 -4.97
C ALA A 44 -19.85 -12.20 -6.06
N THR A 45 -20.74 -11.28 -6.33
CA THR A 45 -21.67 -11.34 -7.46
C THR A 45 -20.94 -11.07 -8.77
N PRO A 46 -21.51 -11.43 -9.93
CA PRO A 46 -20.92 -11.13 -11.23
C PRO A 46 -20.61 -9.62 -11.43
N GLY A 47 -21.51 -8.74 -11.00
CA GLY A 47 -21.29 -7.29 -11.11
C GLY A 47 -20.16 -6.78 -10.20
N GLU A 48 -19.97 -7.38 -9.01
CA GLU A 48 -18.85 -7.04 -8.13
C GLU A 48 -17.52 -7.56 -8.68
N LYS A 49 -17.50 -8.73 -9.32
CA LYS A 49 -16.32 -9.24 -10.04
C LYS A 49 -15.93 -8.29 -11.19
N GLU A 50 -16.90 -7.83 -11.97
CA GLU A 50 -16.66 -6.81 -13.01
C GLU A 50 -16.10 -5.52 -12.42
N LYS A 51 -16.65 -5.03 -11.31
CA LYS A 51 -16.15 -3.85 -10.62
C LYS A 51 -14.70 -4.03 -10.13
N ILE A 52 -14.35 -5.18 -9.57
CA ILE A 52 -12.98 -5.51 -9.16
C ILE A 52 -12.04 -5.47 -10.37
N GLN A 53 -12.45 -6.06 -11.50
CA GLN A 53 -11.68 -6.06 -12.74
C GLN A 53 -11.43 -4.64 -13.25
N LEU A 54 -12.46 -3.79 -13.31
CA LEU A 54 -12.34 -2.39 -13.73
C LEU A 54 -11.42 -1.58 -12.81
N CYS A 55 -11.48 -1.81 -11.50
CA CYS A 55 -10.56 -1.17 -10.56
C CYS A 55 -9.11 -1.62 -10.77
N PHE A 56 -8.88 -2.90 -11.06
CA PHE A 56 -7.57 -3.43 -11.39
C PHE A 56 -7.02 -2.82 -12.68
N GLU A 57 -7.79 -2.79 -13.75
CA GLU A 57 -7.38 -2.18 -15.03
C GLU A 57 -6.98 -0.72 -14.86
N ALA A 58 -7.66 0.03 -14.00
CA ALA A 58 -7.30 1.40 -13.68
C ALA A 58 -5.95 1.52 -12.93
N THR A 59 -5.46 0.46 -12.28
CA THR A 59 -4.11 0.46 -11.66
C THR A 59 -2.99 0.43 -12.68
N LEU A 60 -3.28 0.07 -13.93
CA LEU A 60 -2.31 0.01 -15.03
C LEU A 60 -2.05 1.39 -15.69
N SER A 61 -2.59 2.46 -15.12
CA SER A 61 -2.34 3.83 -15.59
C SER A 61 -0.86 4.18 -15.57
N GLU A 62 -0.39 4.87 -16.59
CA GLU A 62 0.97 5.43 -16.65
C GLU A 62 1.17 6.58 -15.65
N ASP A 63 0.07 7.19 -15.18
CA ASP A 63 0.11 8.22 -14.14
C ASP A 63 0.16 7.55 -12.75
N PRO A 64 1.26 7.70 -11.98
CA PRO A 64 1.42 7.06 -10.67
C PRO A 64 0.40 7.51 -9.63
N ASP A 65 -0.10 8.74 -9.73
CA ASP A 65 -1.14 9.24 -8.83
C ASP A 65 -2.47 8.54 -9.12
N LEU A 66 -2.85 8.39 -10.38
CA LEU A 66 -4.06 7.68 -10.78
C LEU A 66 -3.96 6.19 -10.47
N ALA A 67 -2.82 5.56 -10.76
CA ALA A 67 -2.57 4.16 -10.43
C ALA A 67 -2.66 3.90 -8.91
N SER A 68 -2.04 4.74 -8.09
CA SER A 68 -2.09 4.64 -6.63
C SER A 68 -3.51 4.83 -6.06
N GLN A 69 -4.33 5.70 -6.65
CA GLN A 69 -5.73 5.86 -6.25
C GLN A 69 -6.58 4.66 -6.69
N ALA A 70 -6.31 4.12 -7.87
CA ALA A 70 -6.99 2.93 -8.38
C ALA A 70 -6.69 1.69 -7.53
N ASP A 71 -5.47 1.57 -7.02
CA ASP A 71 -5.07 0.53 -6.06
C ASP A 71 -5.94 0.53 -4.80
N VAL A 72 -6.17 1.69 -4.20
CA VAL A 72 -7.11 1.82 -3.07
C VAL A 72 -8.50 1.34 -3.44
N ARG A 73 -9.00 1.76 -4.62
CA ARG A 73 -10.34 1.34 -5.08
C ARG A 73 -10.43 -0.16 -5.33
N PHE A 74 -9.34 -0.77 -5.83
CA PHE A 74 -9.26 -2.21 -6.04
C PHE A 74 -9.41 -2.98 -4.72
N HIS A 75 -8.62 -2.65 -3.70
CA HIS A 75 -8.71 -3.28 -2.39
C HIS A 75 -10.08 -3.06 -1.71
N LEU A 76 -10.64 -1.85 -1.84
CA LEU A 76 -11.97 -1.56 -1.31
C LEU A 76 -13.09 -2.29 -2.06
N ALA A 77 -12.96 -2.51 -3.37
CA ALA A 77 -13.92 -3.30 -4.15
C ALA A 77 -13.93 -4.77 -3.68
N ILE A 78 -12.76 -5.34 -3.36
CA ILE A 78 -12.67 -6.68 -2.78
C ILE A 78 -13.31 -6.71 -1.37
N ALA A 79 -13.05 -5.70 -0.54
CA ALA A 79 -13.65 -5.60 0.78
C ALA A 79 -15.19 -5.46 0.71
N GLU A 80 -15.72 -4.74 -0.26
CA GLU A 80 -17.16 -4.62 -0.54
C GLU A 80 -17.76 -5.97 -0.95
N ALA A 81 -17.10 -6.67 -1.88
CA ALA A 81 -17.52 -8.00 -2.34
C ALA A 81 -17.43 -9.09 -1.24
N SER A 82 -16.76 -8.82 -0.12
CA SER A 82 -16.80 -9.70 1.06
C SER A 82 -18.16 -9.76 1.74
N HIS A 83 -19.06 -8.83 1.45
CA HIS A 83 -20.37 -8.62 2.09
C HIS A 83 -20.29 -8.52 3.63
N ASN A 84 -19.16 -8.03 4.15
CA ASN A 84 -18.97 -7.77 5.56
C ASN A 84 -18.74 -6.26 5.79
N ILE A 85 -19.82 -5.58 6.24
CA ILE A 85 -19.80 -4.12 6.42
C ILE A 85 -18.74 -3.66 7.45
N VAL A 86 -18.44 -4.47 8.45
CA VAL A 86 -17.45 -4.12 9.48
C VAL A 86 -16.05 -4.14 8.88
N LEU A 87 -15.70 -5.19 8.13
CA LEU A 87 -14.41 -5.27 7.42
C LEU A 87 -14.27 -4.12 6.42
N LEU A 88 -15.32 -3.81 5.65
CA LEU A 88 -15.31 -2.71 4.69
C LEU A 88 -15.07 -1.35 5.36
N GLN A 89 -15.77 -1.05 6.47
CA GLN A 89 -15.59 0.24 7.16
C GLN A 89 -14.21 0.34 7.83
N THR A 90 -13.69 -0.74 8.36
CA THR A 90 -12.32 -0.80 8.90
C THR A 90 -11.28 -0.53 7.81
N MET A 91 -11.43 -1.16 6.64
CA MET A 91 -10.56 -0.94 5.49
C MET A 91 -10.59 0.50 5.00
N ARG A 92 -11.77 1.13 4.91
CA ARG A 92 -11.89 2.55 4.57
C ARG A 92 -11.11 3.42 5.55
N GLY A 93 -11.24 3.17 6.85
CA GLY A 93 -10.49 3.87 7.88
C GLY A 93 -8.97 3.75 7.70
N PHE A 94 -8.46 2.56 7.43
CA PHE A 94 -7.02 2.34 7.18
C PHE A 94 -6.53 3.10 5.95
N PHE A 95 -7.26 3.05 4.84
CA PHE A 95 -6.87 3.78 3.63
C PHE A 95 -6.88 5.30 3.82
N ASP A 96 -7.85 5.85 4.56
CA ASP A 96 -7.90 7.27 4.87
C ASP A 96 -6.67 7.72 5.70
N VAL A 97 -6.21 6.87 6.63
CA VAL A 97 -5.00 7.14 7.41
C VAL A 97 -3.74 7.02 6.54
N LEU A 98 -3.62 5.95 5.76
CA LEU A 98 -2.45 5.69 4.93
C LEU A 98 -2.28 6.70 3.77
N GLN A 99 -3.37 7.29 3.27
CA GLN A 99 -3.28 8.30 2.21
C GLN A 99 -2.40 9.49 2.59
N SER A 100 -2.37 9.87 3.87
CA SER A 100 -1.60 11.03 4.32
C SER A 100 -0.14 10.71 4.63
N SER A 101 0.15 9.51 5.13
CA SER A 101 1.46 9.16 5.70
C SER A 101 2.38 8.39 4.76
N VAL A 102 1.83 7.56 3.88
CA VAL A 102 2.63 6.70 2.98
C VAL A 102 2.42 7.00 1.49
N LYS A 103 1.81 8.13 1.18
CA LYS A 103 1.54 8.53 -0.21
C LYS A 103 2.80 8.45 -1.10
N HIS A 104 3.91 8.98 -0.62
CA HIS A 104 5.17 8.99 -1.37
C HIS A 104 5.76 7.60 -1.59
N SER A 105 5.75 6.75 -0.56
CA SER A 105 6.26 5.38 -0.68
C SER A 105 5.43 4.56 -1.66
N ARG A 106 4.10 4.72 -1.63
CA ARG A 106 3.19 4.08 -2.57
C ARG A 106 3.41 4.55 -4.01
N GLN A 107 3.51 5.85 -4.24
CA GLN A 107 3.80 6.41 -5.57
C GLN A 107 5.13 5.88 -6.12
N ARG A 108 6.17 5.76 -5.28
CA ARG A 108 7.46 5.17 -5.68
C ARG A 108 7.34 3.72 -6.15
N MET A 109 6.46 2.92 -5.56
CA MET A 109 6.24 1.53 -5.99
C MET A 109 5.76 1.48 -7.44
N TYR A 110 4.92 2.42 -7.85
CA TYR A 110 4.42 2.52 -9.23
C TYR A 110 5.45 3.11 -10.22
N LEU A 111 6.47 3.82 -9.72
CA LEU A 111 7.54 4.39 -10.56
C LEU A 111 8.71 3.43 -10.80
N VAL A 112 8.79 2.32 -10.07
CA VAL A 112 9.86 1.33 -10.21
C VAL A 112 9.36 0.15 -11.04
N PRO A 113 9.75 0.02 -12.33
CA PRO A 113 9.15 -0.96 -13.25
C PRO A 113 9.13 -2.40 -12.74
N PRO A 114 10.20 -2.96 -12.12
CA PRO A 114 10.15 -4.31 -11.59
C PRO A 114 9.15 -4.48 -10.44
N VAL A 115 8.96 -3.44 -9.61
CA VAL A 115 7.99 -3.46 -8.51
C VAL A 115 6.58 -3.37 -9.07
N PHE A 116 6.34 -2.49 -10.03
CA PHE A 116 5.05 -2.35 -10.71
C PHE A 116 4.60 -3.65 -11.38
N SER A 117 5.50 -4.33 -12.12
CA SER A 117 5.19 -5.62 -12.74
C SER A 117 4.78 -6.65 -11.71
N GLN A 118 5.50 -6.75 -10.58
CA GLN A 118 5.18 -7.69 -9.51
C GLN A 118 3.84 -7.36 -8.83
N LEU A 119 3.53 -6.08 -8.61
CA LEU A 119 2.23 -5.66 -8.07
C LEU A 119 1.08 -6.10 -9.00
N THR A 120 1.25 -5.87 -10.31
CA THR A 120 0.27 -6.25 -11.32
C THR A 120 0.02 -7.76 -11.34
N GLU A 121 1.09 -8.57 -11.35
CA GLU A 121 0.99 -10.04 -11.31
C GLU A 121 0.30 -10.53 -10.02
N GLN A 122 0.61 -9.93 -8.88
CA GLN A 122 0.02 -10.30 -7.60
C GLN A 122 -1.47 -9.91 -7.52
N HIS A 123 -1.86 -8.73 -8.01
CA HIS A 123 -3.27 -8.34 -8.11
C HIS A 123 -4.03 -9.28 -9.03
N GLN A 124 -3.45 -9.66 -10.17
CA GLN A 124 -4.08 -10.63 -11.08
C GLN A 124 -4.30 -11.98 -10.39
N ALA A 125 -3.31 -12.47 -9.62
CA ALA A 125 -3.47 -13.74 -8.88
C ALA A 125 -4.62 -13.68 -7.86
N VAL A 126 -4.84 -12.54 -7.21
CA VAL A 126 -5.99 -12.36 -6.31
C VAL A 126 -7.31 -12.40 -7.08
N ILE A 127 -7.40 -11.72 -8.23
CA ILE A 127 -8.58 -11.70 -9.09
C ILE A 127 -8.91 -13.11 -9.58
N ASP A 128 -7.92 -13.81 -10.11
CA ASP A 128 -8.10 -15.17 -10.66
C ASP A 128 -8.71 -16.11 -9.62
N ALA A 129 -8.17 -16.08 -8.39
CA ALA A 129 -8.69 -16.89 -7.30
C ALA A 129 -10.13 -16.49 -6.88
N ILE A 130 -10.43 -15.18 -6.82
CA ILE A 130 -11.80 -14.70 -6.53
C ILE A 130 -12.76 -15.13 -7.63
N PHE A 131 -12.36 -15.06 -8.91
CA PHE A 131 -13.24 -15.33 -10.03
C PHE A 131 -13.63 -16.81 -10.14
N VAL A 132 -12.71 -17.73 -9.80
CA VAL A 132 -13.01 -19.16 -9.77
C VAL A 132 -13.63 -19.62 -8.44
N GLY A 133 -13.74 -18.73 -7.44
CA GLY A 133 -14.29 -19.07 -6.12
C GLY A 133 -13.32 -19.82 -5.21
N ASP A 134 -12.01 -19.77 -5.49
CA ASP A 134 -10.97 -20.38 -4.64
C ASP A 134 -10.67 -19.45 -3.45
N ALA A 135 -11.39 -19.66 -2.35
CA ALA A 135 -11.29 -18.81 -1.17
C ALA A 135 -9.90 -18.89 -0.50
N ASP A 136 -9.32 -20.08 -0.40
CA ASP A 136 -7.99 -20.25 0.21
C ASP A 136 -6.88 -19.70 -0.70
N GLY A 137 -7.03 -19.88 -2.02
CA GLY A 137 -6.16 -19.26 -3.01
C GLY A 137 -6.19 -17.74 -2.96
N ALA A 138 -7.38 -17.12 -2.89
CA ALA A 138 -7.55 -15.69 -2.77
C ALA A 138 -6.90 -15.12 -1.49
N ARG A 139 -7.08 -15.80 -0.36
CA ARG A 139 -6.41 -15.48 0.89
C ARG A 139 -4.90 -15.50 0.75
N LYS A 140 -4.35 -16.60 0.22
CA LYS A 140 -2.89 -16.76 0.05
C LYS A 140 -2.31 -15.72 -0.89
N ALA A 141 -2.97 -15.45 -2.01
CA ALA A 141 -2.54 -14.44 -2.98
C ALA A 141 -2.53 -13.04 -2.35
N MET A 142 -3.56 -12.66 -1.60
CA MET A 142 -3.62 -11.37 -0.90
C MET A 142 -2.52 -11.28 0.17
N MET A 143 -2.28 -12.33 0.93
CA MET A 143 -1.20 -12.38 1.92
C MET A 143 0.17 -12.19 1.28
N ALA A 144 0.44 -12.86 0.16
CA ALA A 144 1.69 -12.72 -0.59
C ALA A 144 1.88 -11.28 -1.10
N HIS A 145 0.82 -10.69 -1.67
CA HIS A 145 0.80 -9.31 -2.13
C HIS A 145 1.15 -8.32 -1.01
N LEU A 146 0.45 -8.38 0.12
CA LEU A 146 0.66 -7.43 1.22
C LEU A 146 2.01 -7.62 1.93
N SER A 147 2.52 -8.85 2.00
CA SER A 147 3.88 -9.12 2.48
C SER A 147 4.93 -8.47 1.57
N PHE A 148 4.75 -8.54 0.25
CA PHE A 148 5.60 -7.87 -0.72
C PHE A 148 5.53 -6.34 -0.58
N VAL A 149 4.32 -5.77 -0.46
CA VAL A 149 4.11 -4.33 -0.23
C VAL A 149 4.85 -3.87 1.03
N HIS A 150 4.64 -4.54 2.16
CA HIS A 150 5.28 -4.22 3.43
C HIS A 150 6.82 -4.23 3.32
N THR A 151 7.38 -5.31 2.77
CA THR A 151 8.84 -5.46 2.61
C THR A 151 9.42 -4.40 1.67
N THR A 152 8.72 -4.08 0.59
CA THR A 152 9.18 -3.10 -0.39
C THR A 152 9.14 -1.68 0.17
N MET A 153 8.08 -1.32 0.90
CA MET A 153 7.97 -0.02 1.56
C MET A 153 9.07 0.17 2.60
N LYS A 154 9.29 -0.84 3.45
CA LYS A 154 10.36 -0.80 4.46
C LYS A 154 11.73 -0.58 3.82
N ARG A 155 12.03 -1.28 2.72
CA ARG A 155 13.28 -1.09 1.98
C ARG A 155 13.42 0.33 1.41
N PHE A 156 12.34 0.91 0.89
CA PHE A 156 12.37 2.28 0.38
C PHE A 156 12.64 3.31 1.48
N ASP A 157 12.08 3.12 2.66
CA ASP A 157 12.28 4.02 3.80
C ASP A 157 13.71 3.90 4.34
N GLU A 158 14.26 2.68 4.42
CA GLU A 158 15.66 2.43 4.79
C GLU A 158 16.65 3.07 3.79
N ASP A 159 16.39 2.96 2.49
CA ASP A 159 17.19 3.60 1.45
C ASP A 159 17.14 5.11 1.53
N GLN A 160 15.97 5.69 1.77
CA GLN A 160 15.80 7.13 1.95
C GLN A 160 16.57 7.63 3.18
N ALA A 161 16.45 6.93 4.31
CA ALA A 161 17.19 7.24 5.53
C ALA A 161 18.71 7.13 5.33
N ARG A 162 19.18 6.16 4.52
CA ARG A 162 20.59 6.01 4.14
C ARG A 162 21.07 7.20 3.30
N HIS A 163 20.33 7.58 2.26
CA HIS A 163 20.65 8.74 1.43
C HIS A 163 20.71 10.03 2.24
N ALA A 164 19.74 10.27 3.12
CA ALA A 164 19.72 11.44 3.99
C ALA A 164 20.92 11.51 4.94
N ARG A 165 21.46 10.37 5.40
CA ARG A 165 22.69 10.32 6.20
C ARG A 165 23.92 10.69 5.37
N ILE A 166 24.04 10.17 4.17
CA ILE A 166 25.19 10.43 3.28
C ILE A 166 25.25 11.92 2.90
N THR A 167 24.11 12.53 2.60
CA THR A 167 24.05 13.96 2.22
C THR A 167 24.32 14.91 3.38
N ARG A 168 24.27 14.43 4.65
CA ARG A 168 24.61 15.22 5.85
C ARG A 168 26.09 15.15 6.22
N LEU A 169 26.89 14.30 5.57
CA LEU A 169 28.33 14.31 5.82
C LEU A 169 28.90 15.64 5.35
N PRO A 170 29.72 16.35 6.17
CA PRO A 170 30.38 17.58 5.75
C PRO A 170 31.26 17.24 4.54
N GLY A 171 31.05 17.93 3.44
CA GLY A 171 31.98 17.88 2.32
C GLY A 171 33.38 18.24 2.82
N ASP A 172 34.40 17.50 2.40
CA ASP A 172 35.82 17.75 2.69
C ASP A 172 36.17 19.20 2.28
N HIS A 173 36.11 20.13 3.23
CA HIS A 173 36.68 21.47 3.06
C HIS A 173 38.19 21.36 3.23
N ASN A 174 38.88 20.69 2.31
CA ASN A 174 40.32 20.67 2.27
C ASN A 174 40.85 21.09 0.89
N GLU A 175 40.52 22.33 0.51
CA GLU A 175 41.30 23.07 -0.50
C GLU A 175 41.23 24.57 -0.15
N HIS A 176 42.20 25.06 0.62
CA HIS A 176 42.76 26.41 0.53
C HIS A 176 43.62 26.70 1.76
N SER A 177 44.77 26.07 1.85
CA SER A 177 45.84 26.51 2.75
C SER A 177 47.23 26.19 2.20
N ARG A 178 47.47 26.50 0.92
CA ARG A 178 48.82 26.54 0.37
C ARG A 178 48.89 27.63 -0.69
N GLU A 179 48.99 28.85 -0.26
CA GLU A 179 49.56 29.96 -1.04
C GLU A 179 49.54 31.23 -0.20
N LYS A 180 50.48 31.34 0.75
CA LYS A 180 51.02 32.59 1.27
C LYS A 180 52.25 32.26 2.12
N ASN A 181 53.36 31.98 1.45
CA ASN A 181 54.71 32.29 1.93
C ASN A 181 55.72 32.05 0.76
N ALA A 182 55.89 33.06 -0.06
CA ALA A 182 57.07 33.35 -0.84
C ALA A 182 57.19 34.88 -0.99
#